data_89d80717746ec2a50fc07ad633e38016
#
_entry.id   89d80717746ec2a50fc07ad633e38016
#
_cell.length_a   1.000
_cell.length_b   1.000
_cell.length_c   1.000
_cell.angle_alpha   90.00
_cell.angle_beta   90.00
_cell.angle_gamma   90.00
#
_symmetry.space_group_name_H-M   'P 1'
#
loop_
_entity.id
_entity.type
_entity.pdbx_description
1 polymer ?
#
loop_
_entity_poly.entity_id
_entity_poly.type
_entity_poly.pdbx_seq_one_letter_code
_entity_poly.pdbx_strand_id
1 'polypeptide(L)'
;MVLPQHVTVGQLAGVHGMGVGFLSAGIGDVPADQTYLDVGQGARVTESLYDGSLPRLRVTSGHGGTAKVPPPEWGAVRQRADSVPADIVPGLLGTTLEQAHVAVGAGSSAGSAALMLIDEHGALGGAGCHGACPIVSVESANLAAVRRLAGHSHGDDLLIAIERPPPASNRALALGIAGSGFDGTLTSDSTRMRGFVLSTDLGPTILTRLGIPKPSDMTGEPIRPDGAVDVSYIQDLQSRLAEVGPRRAPVIGISVLIWVVLTAIAAIAFRHEGLRVALTILAASLALLPAALLLGAALEPSELGERLIVGVGCPVLAALVLWLAPGMRGLAVCAGATVLAYAVDVIAGSHLTELSLIGPNPIEGVRFYGIGNELEATVAALVPIGTGAALAGWAPRASGRAAAVAFAITAVLAVAAFAPGSFGADVGAAIGIPIGAAVSIGICLGVRRTGWVWVIVAPLAAVAALIAIDLATGGNAHLTRSVLDAGGLGNLGDIFQRRLQLSAHSFARYAESFIFWIVIALIVTGLTQWRRIEGWFGGRRTAWAGFVGALAATLAGTLANDSGALLLMIGAVLCAATVGVAWATHEERRSPTFWSPPVR
;
A
#
# COMPACT_ATOMS: atom_id res chain seq x y z
N MET A 1 -14.85 21.70 -17.09
CA MET A 1 -15.09 21.03 -15.79
C MET A 1 -16.19 21.74 -15.05
N VAL A 2 -17.08 21.01 -14.40
CA VAL A 2 -18.21 21.56 -13.63
C VAL A 2 -18.26 20.93 -12.23
N LEU A 3 -18.58 21.73 -11.21
CA LEU A 3 -18.59 21.30 -9.81
C LEU A 3 -20.01 21.42 -9.22
N PRO A 4 -20.86 20.39 -9.40
CA PRO A 4 -22.16 20.31 -8.75
C PRO A 4 -22.03 20.11 -7.24
N GLN A 5 -22.93 20.72 -6.46
CA GLN A 5 -23.01 20.51 -5.01
C GLN A 5 -23.86 19.29 -4.71
N HIS A 6 -23.43 18.52 -3.69
CA HIS A 6 -24.19 17.39 -3.13
C HIS A 6 -24.72 16.42 -4.20
N VAL A 7 -23.87 16.04 -5.14
CA VAL A 7 -24.21 15.07 -6.19
C VAL A 7 -23.69 13.70 -5.80
N THR A 8 -24.46 12.67 -6.14
CA THR A 8 -24.04 11.27 -5.95
C THR A 8 -23.65 10.62 -7.28
N VAL A 9 -22.87 9.55 -7.22
CA VAL A 9 -22.52 8.73 -8.40
C VAL A 9 -23.77 8.26 -9.14
N GLY A 10 -24.83 7.84 -8.41
CA GLY A 10 -26.09 7.43 -9.04
C GLY A 10 -26.81 8.55 -9.78
N GLN A 11 -26.74 9.80 -9.27
CA GLN A 11 -27.31 10.96 -9.96
C GLN A 11 -26.53 11.32 -11.22
N LEU A 12 -25.21 11.18 -11.22
CA LEU A 12 -24.35 11.37 -12.39
C LEU A 12 -24.56 10.27 -13.43
N ALA A 13 -24.70 9.02 -13.00
CA ALA A 13 -25.04 7.89 -13.89
C ALA A 13 -26.38 8.06 -14.62
N GLY A 14 -27.31 8.83 -14.04
CA GLY A 14 -28.57 9.21 -14.69
C GLY A 14 -28.43 10.31 -15.75
N VAL A 15 -27.22 10.78 -16.04
CA VAL A 15 -26.92 11.72 -17.14
C VAL A 15 -26.52 10.92 -18.37
N HIS A 16 -27.16 11.20 -19.51
CA HIS A 16 -26.95 10.44 -20.72
C HIS A 16 -25.48 10.48 -21.19
N GLY A 17 -24.90 9.33 -21.52
CA GLY A 17 -23.53 9.20 -22.02
C GLY A 17 -22.43 9.52 -21.00
N MET A 18 -22.75 9.48 -19.68
CA MET A 18 -21.79 9.79 -18.62
C MET A 18 -21.27 8.51 -17.97
N GLY A 19 -19.98 8.27 -18.07
CA GLY A 19 -19.26 7.31 -17.23
C GLY A 19 -19.07 7.85 -15.83
N VAL A 20 -19.08 6.97 -14.81
CA VAL A 20 -19.07 7.39 -13.41
C VAL A 20 -18.08 6.61 -12.56
N GLY A 21 -17.64 7.23 -11.47
CA GLY A 21 -16.77 6.64 -10.47
C GLY A 21 -16.60 7.57 -9.26
N PHE A 22 -15.70 7.23 -8.38
CA PHE A 22 -15.22 8.09 -7.30
C PHE A 22 -13.84 8.65 -7.62
N LEU A 23 -13.66 9.93 -7.33
CA LEU A 23 -12.37 10.61 -7.34
C LEU A 23 -11.77 10.54 -5.93
N SER A 24 -10.62 9.89 -5.77
CA SER A 24 -9.82 10.01 -4.55
C SER A 24 -9.22 11.41 -4.47
N ALA A 25 -9.71 12.20 -3.53
CA ALA A 25 -9.46 13.64 -3.44
C ALA A 25 -7.99 13.96 -3.12
N GLY A 26 -7.36 13.16 -2.26
CA GLY A 26 -5.97 13.31 -1.81
C GLY A 26 -5.51 12.08 -1.05
N ILE A 27 -4.45 12.22 -0.26
CA ILE A 27 -3.96 11.18 0.66
C ILE A 27 -4.40 11.53 2.08
N GLY A 28 -5.29 10.71 2.65
CA GLY A 28 -5.98 10.99 3.90
C GLY A 28 -7.08 12.04 3.73
N ASP A 29 -7.43 12.70 4.82
CA ASP A 29 -8.39 13.81 4.81
C ASP A 29 -7.73 15.09 4.33
N VAL A 30 -8.18 15.64 3.22
CA VAL A 30 -7.63 16.85 2.60
C VAL A 30 -8.67 17.97 2.47
N PRO A 31 -8.30 19.25 2.62
CA PRO A 31 -9.18 20.37 2.35
C PRO A 31 -9.45 20.53 0.85
N ALA A 32 -10.55 21.17 0.48
CA ALA A 32 -10.95 21.40 -0.91
C ALA A 32 -9.85 22.05 -1.76
N ASP A 33 -9.16 23.06 -1.23
CA ASP A 33 -8.11 23.77 -1.96
C ASP A 33 -6.92 22.85 -2.28
N GLN A 34 -6.59 21.89 -1.39
CA GLN A 34 -5.55 20.89 -1.68
C GLN A 34 -5.98 19.95 -2.81
N THR A 35 -7.23 19.49 -2.82
CA THR A 35 -7.77 18.69 -3.93
C THR A 35 -7.63 19.41 -5.27
N TYR A 36 -7.96 20.70 -5.30
CA TYR A 36 -7.82 21.50 -6.53
C TYR A 36 -6.36 21.69 -6.97
N LEU A 37 -5.46 21.91 -6.01
CA LEU A 37 -4.04 21.97 -6.29
C LEU A 37 -3.50 20.65 -6.82
N ASP A 38 -3.91 19.52 -6.23
CA ASP A 38 -3.49 18.17 -6.67
C ASP A 38 -3.90 17.88 -8.13
N VAL A 39 -5.09 18.37 -8.54
CA VAL A 39 -5.51 18.31 -9.95
C VAL A 39 -4.61 19.15 -10.84
N GLY A 40 -4.34 20.40 -10.43
CA GLY A 40 -3.56 21.36 -11.22
C GLY A 40 -2.07 21.03 -11.31
N GLN A 41 -1.51 20.41 -10.29
CA GLN A 41 -0.09 19.98 -10.27
C GLN A 41 0.11 18.55 -10.78
N GLY A 42 -0.95 17.74 -10.89
CA GLY A 42 -0.87 16.36 -11.37
C GLY A 42 -0.05 15.43 -10.47
N ALA A 43 0.25 15.85 -9.24
CA ALA A 43 0.98 15.09 -8.23
C ALA A 43 0.37 15.33 -6.85
N ARG A 44 0.52 14.38 -5.93
CA ARG A 44 0.00 14.49 -4.56
C ARG A 44 0.87 13.75 -3.55
N VAL A 45 0.95 14.28 -2.35
CA VAL A 45 1.62 13.67 -1.20
C VAL A 45 0.73 13.81 0.04
N THR A 46 1.03 13.04 1.09
CA THR A 46 0.34 13.19 2.37
C THR A 46 0.67 14.53 3.02
N GLU A 47 -0.32 15.13 3.68
CA GLU A 47 -0.14 16.44 4.33
C GLU A 47 1.01 16.46 5.35
N SER A 48 1.29 15.32 5.99
CA SER A 48 2.38 15.20 6.96
C SER A 48 3.79 15.31 6.37
N LEU A 49 3.94 15.30 5.06
CA LEU A 49 5.23 15.50 4.38
C LEU A 49 5.52 16.98 4.08
N TYR A 50 4.50 17.83 4.11
CA TYR A 50 4.70 19.26 3.92
C TYR A 50 5.17 19.94 5.21
N ASP A 51 6.00 20.97 5.07
CA ASP A 51 6.34 21.88 6.15
C ASP A 51 5.17 22.84 6.42
N GLY A 52 4.29 22.46 7.34
CA GLY A 52 3.11 23.24 7.72
C GLY A 52 1.86 22.97 6.89
N SER A 53 0.76 23.54 7.38
CA SER A 53 -0.56 23.42 6.74
C SER A 53 -0.67 24.28 5.47
N LEU A 54 -1.62 23.90 4.59
CA LEU A 54 -1.92 24.69 3.40
C LEU A 54 -2.31 26.15 3.77
N PRO A 55 -1.66 27.16 3.20
CA PRO A 55 -2.01 28.56 3.45
C PRO A 55 -3.44 28.84 2.96
N ARG A 56 -4.10 29.79 3.59
CA ARG A 56 -5.42 30.24 3.13
C ARG A 56 -5.28 30.98 1.80
N LEU A 57 -5.88 30.44 0.74
CA LEU A 57 -5.78 30.97 -0.61
C LEU A 57 -7.00 31.85 -0.93
N ARG A 58 -6.75 33.07 -1.40
CA ARG A 58 -7.78 33.99 -1.90
C ARG A 58 -7.72 34.03 -3.41
N VAL A 59 -8.65 33.34 -4.06
CA VAL A 59 -8.79 33.39 -5.50
C VAL A 59 -9.66 34.57 -5.88
N THR A 60 -9.11 35.53 -6.60
CA THR A 60 -9.84 36.69 -7.12
C THR A 60 -10.20 36.47 -8.58
N SER A 61 -11.50 36.47 -8.91
CA SER A 61 -11.97 36.32 -10.29
C SER A 61 -12.06 37.71 -10.96
N GLY A 62 -11.59 37.82 -12.20
CA GLY A 62 -11.65 39.02 -13.03
C GLY A 62 -12.63 38.86 -14.19
N HIS A 63 -12.68 39.86 -15.07
CA HIS A 63 -13.51 39.84 -16.27
C HIS A 63 -12.92 38.83 -17.31
N GLY A 64 -13.80 38.25 -18.13
CA GLY A 64 -13.35 37.36 -19.21
C GLY A 64 -12.80 35.98 -18.80
N GLY A 65 -13.18 35.50 -17.59
CA GLY A 65 -12.77 34.17 -17.13
C GLY A 65 -11.38 34.12 -16.50
N THR A 66 -10.80 35.27 -16.18
CA THR A 66 -9.50 35.36 -15.50
C THR A 66 -9.64 35.09 -14.00
N ALA A 67 -8.61 34.52 -13.38
CA ALA A 67 -8.51 34.37 -11.94
C ALA A 67 -7.05 34.55 -11.50
N LYS A 68 -6.84 34.98 -10.24
CA LYS A 68 -5.50 35.17 -9.70
C LYS A 68 -5.46 34.90 -8.21
N VAL A 69 -4.35 34.30 -7.75
CA VAL A 69 -3.95 34.20 -6.35
C VAL A 69 -2.94 35.30 -6.05
N PRO A 70 -3.03 36.03 -4.93
CA PRO A 70 -2.03 37.02 -4.56
C PRO A 70 -0.61 36.43 -4.52
N PRO A 71 0.41 37.15 -5.04
CA PRO A 71 1.77 36.61 -5.13
C PRO A 71 2.37 36.10 -3.80
N PRO A 72 2.12 36.71 -2.63
CA PRO A 72 2.61 36.17 -1.36
C PRO A 72 1.98 34.81 -1.00
N GLU A 73 0.68 34.63 -1.27
CA GLU A 73 -0.05 33.39 -1.00
C GLU A 73 0.42 32.28 -1.95
N TRP A 74 0.59 32.60 -3.26
CA TRP A 74 1.10 31.66 -4.24
C TRP A 74 2.57 31.30 -3.98
N GLY A 75 3.38 32.26 -3.57
CA GLY A 75 4.76 32.03 -3.12
C GLY A 75 4.84 31.02 -1.97
N ALA A 76 3.90 31.12 -1.01
CA ALA A 76 3.82 30.15 0.10
C ALA A 76 3.42 28.74 -0.37
N VAL A 77 2.52 28.61 -1.38
CA VAL A 77 2.19 27.31 -2.00
C VAL A 77 3.43 26.69 -2.63
N ARG A 78 4.22 27.45 -3.40
CA ARG A 78 5.45 26.96 -4.03
C ARG A 78 6.48 26.56 -2.99
N GLN A 79 6.73 27.41 -1.99
CA GLN A 79 7.66 27.07 -0.92
C GLN A 79 7.25 25.79 -0.17
N ARG A 80 5.95 25.60 0.06
CA ARG A 80 5.41 24.37 0.65
C ARG A 80 5.62 23.16 -0.27
N ALA A 81 5.44 23.29 -1.57
CA ALA A 81 5.74 22.25 -2.54
C ALA A 81 7.23 21.89 -2.57
N ASP A 82 8.12 22.88 -2.49
CA ASP A 82 9.59 22.68 -2.44
C ASP A 82 10.04 21.97 -1.14
N SER A 83 9.23 21.97 -0.08
CA SER A 83 9.57 21.33 1.20
C SER A 83 9.44 19.81 1.17
N VAL A 84 8.69 19.26 0.22
CA VAL A 84 8.42 17.82 0.14
C VAL A 84 9.48 17.08 -0.68
N PRO A 85 9.74 15.80 -0.38
CA PRO A 85 10.68 14.97 -1.14
C PRO A 85 10.03 14.39 -2.42
N ALA A 86 9.34 15.24 -3.20
CA ALA A 86 8.69 14.87 -4.45
C ALA A 86 8.72 16.08 -5.39
N ASP A 87 8.77 15.81 -6.69
CA ASP A 87 8.73 16.86 -7.70
C ASP A 87 7.29 17.33 -7.88
N ILE A 88 6.90 18.35 -7.11
CA ILE A 88 5.56 18.97 -7.17
C ILE A 88 5.69 20.35 -7.76
N VAL A 89 5.04 20.57 -8.91
CA VAL A 89 5.00 21.85 -9.60
C VAL A 89 3.59 22.44 -9.55
N PRO A 90 3.29 23.34 -8.59
CA PRO A 90 2.00 24.00 -8.52
C PRO A 90 1.68 24.76 -9.80
N GLY A 91 0.50 24.50 -10.38
CA GLY A 91 0.07 25.16 -11.61
C GLY A 91 0.55 24.51 -12.91
N LEU A 92 1.16 23.31 -12.86
CA LEU A 92 1.72 22.61 -14.02
C LEU A 92 0.72 22.40 -15.15
N LEU A 93 -0.54 22.03 -14.84
CA LEU A 93 -1.59 21.85 -15.86
C LEU A 93 -1.90 23.17 -16.58
N GLY A 94 -2.10 24.27 -15.84
CA GLY A 94 -2.36 25.58 -16.41
C GLY A 94 -1.24 26.06 -17.34
N THR A 95 0.01 25.94 -16.88
CA THR A 95 1.20 26.26 -17.67
C THR A 95 1.32 25.41 -18.94
N THR A 96 1.06 24.10 -18.82
CA THR A 96 1.11 23.18 -19.98
C THR A 96 0.05 23.53 -21.03
N LEU A 97 -1.16 23.87 -20.59
CA LEU A 97 -2.25 24.30 -21.49
C LEU A 97 -1.92 25.62 -22.17
N GLU A 98 -1.37 26.59 -21.43
CA GLU A 98 -0.96 27.89 -21.98
C GLU A 98 0.16 27.73 -23.03
N GLN A 99 1.18 26.93 -22.74
CA GLN A 99 2.26 26.63 -23.69
C GLN A 99 1.74 25.95 -24.97
N ALA A 100 0.68 25.17 -24.86
CA ALA A 100 0.00 24.54 -26.00
C ALA A 100 -1.02 25.46 -26.70
N HIS A 101 -1.09 26.75 -26.35
CA HIS A 101 -2.04 27.73 -26.87
C HIS A 101 -3.50 27.34 -26.72
N VAL A 102 -3.84 26.64 -25.61
CA VAL A 102 -5.22 26.34 -25.24
C VAL A 102 -5.77 27.50 -24.43
N ALA A 103 -6.95 27.98 -24.76
CA ALA A 103 -7.62 29.01 -23.97
C ALA A 103 -8.11 28.42 -22.64
N VAL A 104 -7.75 29.05 -21.53
CA VAL A 104 -8.11 28.58 -20.18
C VAL A 104 -8.95 29.63 -19.48
N GLY A 105 -10.03 29.22 -18.80
CA GLY A 105 -10.93 30.16 -18.15
C GLY A 105 -11.63 29.61 -16.91
N ALA A 106 -12.08 30.51 -16.03
CA ALA A 106 -12.91 30.18 -14.88
C ALA A 106 -14.24 30.93 -14.97
N GLY A 107 -15.35 30.22 -14.79
CA GLY A 107 -16.65 30.86 -14.61
C GLY A 107 -16.67 31.74 -13.36
N SER A 108 -17.53 32.78 -13.35
CA SER A 108 -17.65 33.71 -12.21
C SER A 108 -17.95 33.03 -10.88
N SER A 109 -18.48 31.82 -10.91
CA SER A 109 -18.83 31.00 -9.74
C SER A 109 -17.77 29.94 -9.39
N ALA A 110 -16.65 29.88 -10.09
CA ALA A 110 -15.62 28.85 -9.87
C ALA A 110 -14.96 28.94 -8.49
N GLY A 111 -14.71 30.16 -8.00
CA GLY A 111 -14.04 30.35 -6.71
C GLY A 111 -12.67 29.63 -6.66
N SER A 112 -12.39 28.94 -5.55
CA SER A 112 -11.14 28.16 -5.39
C SER A 112 -10.97 27.05 -6.42
N ALA A 113 -12.02 26.60 -7.10
CA ALA A 113 -11.88 25.58 -8.14
C ALA A 113 -11.00 26.05 -9.33
N ALA A 114 -10.84 27.37 -9.50
CA ALA A 114 -9.89 27.92 -10.48
C ALA A 114 -8.44 27.48 -10.23
N LEU A 115 -8.06 27.08 -9.00
CA LEU A 115 -6.76 26.53 -8.67
C LEU A 115 -6.39 25.31 -9.53
N MET A 116 -7.36 24.57 -10.04
CA MET A 116 -7.10 23.44 -10.94
C MET A 116 -6.47 23.85 -12.28
N LEU A 117 -6.67 25.10 -12.70
CA LEU A 117 -6.24 25.61 -14.02
C LEU A 117 -5.28 26.81 -13.92
N ILE A 118 -4.96 27.28 -12.74
CA ILE A 118 -3.96 28.34 -12.51
C ILE A 118 -2.58 27.86 -13.00
N ASP A 119 -1.80 28.75 -13.62
CA ASP A 119 -0.42 28.54 -14.04
C ASP A 119 0.59 28.58 -12.87
N GLU A 120 1.85 28.35 -13.16
CA GLU A 120 2.95 28.41 -12.17
C GLU A 120 3.19 29.80 -11.57
N HIS A 121 2.61 30.85 -12.16
CA HIS A 121 2.66 32.22 -11.65
C HIS A 121 1.48 32.58 -10.75
N GLY A 122 0.52 31.65 -10.56
CA GLY A 122 -0.68 31.87 -9.78
C GLY A 122 -1.74 32.70 -10.51
N ALA A 123 -1.74 32.64 -11.83
CA ALA A 123 -2.68 33.33 -12.69
C ALA A 123 -3.45 32.36 -13.60
N LEU A 124 -4.63 32.77 -14.03
CA LEU A 124 -5.45 32.04 -14.98
C LEU A 124 -6.04 33.03 -15.98
N GLY A 125 -5.91 32.66 -17.24
CA GLY A 125 -6.53 33.43 -18.33
C GLY A 125 -5.68 34.58 -18.83
N GLY A 126 -5.53 34.67 -20.12
CA GLY A 126 -4.78 35.71 -20.80
C GLY A 126 -4.36 35.42 -22.22
N ALA A 127 -4.31 34.20 -22.66
CA ALA A 127 -4.11 33.91 -24.08
C ALA A 127 -5.43 34.20 -24.80
N GLY A 128 -5.54 35.36 -25.43
CA GLY A 128 -6.63 35.66 -26.33
C GLY A 128 -6.63 34.62 -27.46
N CYS A 129 -7.68 33.84 -27.53
CA CYS A 129 -7.87 32.91 -28.62
C CYS A 129 -8.14 33.68 -29.90
N HIS A 130 -7.20 33.67 -30.85
CA HIS A 130 -7.39 34.18 -32.20
C HIS A 130 -7.73 33.01 -33.14
N GLY A 131 -9.04 32.76 -33.36
CA GLY A 131 -9.56 31.66 -34.16
C GLY A 131 -10.20 30.55 -33.37
N ALA A 132 -10.43 29.38 -33.97
CA ALA A 132 -10.96 28.17 -33.29
C ALA A 132 -9.83 27.48 -32.52
N CYS A 133 -9.65 27.81 -31.26
CA CYS A 133 -8.73 27.12 -30.37
C CYS A 133 -9.52 26.29 -29.33
N PRO A 134 -8.92 25.17 -28.80
CA PRO A 134 -9.51 24.42 -27.72
C PRO A 134 -9.70 25.30 -26.47
N ILE A 135 -10.77 25.07 -25.73
CA ILE A 135 -11.07 25.82 -24.51
C ILE A 135 -11.20 24.83 -23.35
N VAL A 136 -10.46 25.07 -22.28
CA VAL A 136 -10.63 24.37 -21.00
C VAL A 136 -11.17 25.36 -19.98
N SER A 137 -12.31 25.04 -19.37
CA SER A 137 -12.91 25.94 -18.38
C SER A 137 -13.37 25.19 -17.14
N VAL A 138 -13.45 25.91 -16.01
CA VAL A 138 -13.99 25.41 -14.75
C VAL A 138 -15.08 26.34 -14.23
N GLU A 139 -16.20 25.77 -13.79
CA GLU A 139 -17.29 26.52 -13.20
C GLU A 139 -18.04 25.74 -12.12
N SER A 140 -18.73 26.44 -11.24
CA SER A 140 -19.71 25.84 -10.35
C SER A 140 -21.04 25.66 -11.08
N ALA A 141 -21.66 24.51 -10.87
CA ALA A 141 -22.90 24.15 -11.52
C ALA A 141 -23.84 23.43 -10.53
N ASN A 142 -25.06 23.20 -10.97
CA ASN A 142 -25.95 22.23 -10.33
C ASN A 142 -26.19 21.03 -11.28
N LEU A 143 -26.80 19.97 -10.78
CA LEU A 143 -27.05 18.76 -11.57
C LEU A 143 -27.88 19.04 -12.84
N ALA A 144 -28.80 20.01 -12.80
CA ALA A 144 -29.58 20.40 -13.98
C ALA A 144 -28.70 21.03 -15.07
N ALA A 145 -27.70 21.83 -14.68
CA ALA A 145 -26.71 22.37 -15.62
C ALA A 145 -25.81 21.27 -16.19
N VAL A 146 -25.37 20.31 -15.38
CA VAL A 146 -24.60 19.14 -15.85
C VAL A 146 -25.38 18.38 -16.92
N ARG A 147 -26.68 18.10 -16.68
CA ARG A 147 -27.56 17.43 -17.65
C ARG A 147 -27.72 18.21 -18.96
N ARG A 148 -27.88 19.54 -18.88
CA ARG A 148 -27.97 20.38 -20.06
C ARG A 148 -26.68 20.38 -20.86
N LEU A 149 -25.54 20.56 -20.19
CA LEU A 149 -24.23 20.55 -20.85
C LEU A 149 -23.95 19.22 -21.53
N ALA A 150 -24.21 18.09 -20.85
CA ALA A 150 -24.06 16.75 -21.44
C ALA A 150 -24.95 16.56 -22.66
N GLY A 151 -26.19 17.09 -22.65
CA GLY A 151 -27.11 17.01 -23.79
C GLY A 151 -26.73 17.92 -24.99
N HIS A 152 -25.84 18.89 -24.80
CA HIS A 152 -25.36 19.79 -25.85
C HIS A 152 -23.91 19.51 -26.27
N SER A 153 -23.22 18.58 -25.59
CA SER A 153 -21.86 18.21 -25.92
C SER A 153 -21.78 17.52 -27.29
N HIS A 154 -20.83 17.92 -28.12
CA HIS A 154 -20.52 17.29 -29.39
C HIS A 154 -19.46 16.18 -29.19
N GLY A 155 -19.26 15.31 -30.17
CA GLY A 155 -18.42 14.12 -30.01
C GLY A 155 -16.98 14.36 -29.50
N ASP A 156 -16.42 15.56 -29.75
CA ASP A 156 -15.08 15.92 -29.31
C ASP A 156 -15.04 16.64 -27.96
N ASP A 157 -16.19 17.05 -27.43
CA ASP A 157 -16.27 17.74 -26.14
C ASP A 157 -16.06 16.73 -24.99
N LEU A 158 -15.38 17.17 -23.93
CA LEU A 158 -15.21 16.44 -22.69
C LEU A 158 -15.85 17.24 -21.54
N LEU A 159 -16.94 16.71 -20.97
CA LEU A 159 -17.57 17.25 -19.78
C LEU A 159 -17.16 16.44 -18.56
N ILE A 160 -16.41 17.04 -17.64
CA ILE A 160 -16.02 16.43 -16.36
C ILE A 160 -16.85 17.08 -15.27
N ALA A 161 -17.66 16.29 -14.56
CA ALA A 161 -18.46 16.71 -13.42
C ALA A 161 -17.87 16.10 -12.14
N ILE A 162 -17.37 16.95 -11.25
CA ILE A 162 -16.78 16.55 -9.97
C ILE A 162 -17.67 17.08 -8.85
N GLU A 163 -18.09 16.22 -7.93
CA GLU A 163 -18.74 16.70 -6.71
C GLU A 163 -17.89 17.78 -6.07
N ARG A 164 -18.50 18.92 -5.75
CA ARG A 164 -17.78 20.00 -5.09
C ARG A 164 -17.28 19.52 -3.73
N PRO A 165 -15.96 19.54 -3.48
CA PRO A 165 -15.42 19.19 -2.18
C PRO A 165 -16.08 19.98 -1.06
N PRO A 166 -16.41 19.36 0.08
CA PRO A 166 -16.91 20.05 1.25
C PRO A 166 -15.85 21.02 1.80
N PRO A 167 -16.26 22.05 2.55
CA PRO A 167 -15.32 23.01 3.15
C PRO A 167 -14.32 22.38 4.13
N ALA A 168 -14.72 21.28 4.77
CA ALA A 168 -13.88 20.47 5.65
C ALA A 168 -13.07 19.44 4.85
N SER A 169 -12.57 18.42 5.53
CA SER A 169 -11.83 17.32 4.91
C SER A 169 -12.71 16.45 4.04
N ASN A 170 -12.13 15.89 2.98
CA ASN A 170 -12.79 14.94 2.08
C ASN A 170 -11.80 13.86 1.63
N ARG A 171 -12.31 12.67 1.25
CA ARG A 171 -11.52 11.54 0.78
C ARG A 171 -11.91 11.09 -0.62
N ALA A 172 -13.21 10.93 -0.86
CA ALA A 172 -13.74 10.50 -2.14
C ALA A 172 -14.89 11.43 -2.57
N LEU A 173 -14.91 11.78 -3.84
CA LEU A 173 -15.88 12.66 -4.46
C LEU A 173 -16.56 11.93 -5.61
N ALA A 174 -17.87 12.14 -5.82
CA ALA A 174 -18.55 11.61 -6.99
C ALA A 174 -17.99 12.27 -8.26
N LEU A 175 -17.64 11.43 -9.24
CA LEU A 175 -17.10 11.85 -10.54
C LEU A 175 -17.98 11.32 -11.66
N GLY A 176 -18.24 12.17 -12.65
CA GLY A 176 -18.83 11.80 -13.93
C GLY A 176 -18.06 12.41 -15.08
N ILE A 177 -17.84 11.65 -16.14
CA ILE A 177 -17.22 12.12 -17.37
C ILE A 177 -18.11 11.76 -18.55
N ALA A 178 -18.52 12.76 -19.32
CA ALA A 178 -19.25 12.58 -20.58
C ALA A 178 -18.42 13.05 -21.77
N GLY A 179 -18.48 12.30 -22.83
CA GLY A 179 -17.72 12.52 -24.07
C GLY A 179 -17.40 11.19 -24.74
N SER A 180 -17.01 11.22 -26.00
CA SER A 180 -16.69 10.01 -26.74
C SER A 180 -15.63 9.17 -26.01
N GLY A 181 -15.94 7.91 -25.72
CA GLY A 181 -15.04 6.97 -25.06
C GLY A 181 -15.13 6.95 -23.52
N PHE A 182 -16.16 7.54 -22.89
CA PHE A 182 -16.31 7.58 -21.43
C PHE A 182 -17.64 7.01 -20.92
N ASP A 183 -18.32 6.15 -21.66
CA ASP A 183 -19.65 5.61 -21.34
C ASP A 183 -19.63 4.34 -20.46
N GLY A 184 -18.77 4.30 -19.44
CA GLY A 184 -18.57 3.12 -18.58
C GLY A 184 -18.28 3.46 -17.12
N THR A 185 -17.99 2.45 -16.33
CA THR A 185 -17.42 2.62 -15.00
C THR A 185 -15.99 3.13 -15.15
N LEU A 186 -15.65 4.23 -14.48
CA LEU A 186 -14.35 4.87 -14.64
C LEU A 186 -13.24 4.14 -13.87
N THR A 187 -12.05 4.09 -14.47
CA THR A 187 -10.82 3.59 -13.87
C THR A 187 -9.61 4.32 -14.44
N SER A 188 -8.42 4.10 -13.90
CA SER A 188 -7.15 4.58 -14.43
C SER A 188 -6.04 3.57 -14.14
N ASP A 189 -4.91 3.67 -14.82
CA ASP A 189 -3.74 2.84 -14.52
C ASP A 189 -3.06 3.25 -13.20
N SER A 190 -3.39 4.44 -12.68
CA SER A 190 -2.96 4.88 -11.35
C SER A 190 -3.60 4.07 -10.22
N THR A 191 -4.87 3.69 -10.36
CA THR A 191 -5.61 2.94 -9.35
C THR A 191 -5.72 1.46 -9.67
N ARG A 192 -5.89 1.12 -10.95
CA ARG A 192 -6.27 -0.22 -11.45
C ARG A 192 -7.53 -0.78 -10.77
N MET A 193 -8.27 0.11 -10.13
CA MET A 193 -9.50 -0.22 -9.41
C MET A 193 -10.69 0.31 -10.19
N ARG A 194 -11.57 -0.57 -10.59
CA ARG A 194 -12.81 -0.21 -11.27
C ARG A 194 -13.68 0.64 -10.35
N GLY A 195 -14.11 1.80 -10.80
CA GLY A 195 -14.93 2.73 -10.02
C GLY A 195 -14.16 3.77 -9.22
N PHE A 196 -12.80 3.74 -9.22
CA PHE A 196 -11.96 4.73 -8.54
C PHE A 196 -10.87 5.29 -9.43
N VAL A 197 -10.66 6.60 -9.36
CA VAL A 197 -9.57 7.34 -10.00
C VAL A 197 -8.97 8.34 -9.04
N LEU A 198 -7.80 8.91 -9.38
CA LEU A 198 -7.12 9.90 -8.55
C LEU A 198 -7.46 11.34 -9.00
N SER A 199 -7.38 12.29 -8.09
CA SER A 199 -7.41 13.73 -8.43
C SER A 199 -6.33 14.09 -9.44
N THR A 200 -5.16 13.45 -9.35
CA THR A 200 -4.03 13.64 -10.27
C THR A 200 -4.26 13.08 -11.67
N ASP A 201 -5.25 12.22 -11.89
CA ASP A 201 -5.57 11.62 -13.20
C ASP A 201 -6.32 12.57 -14.14
N LEU A 202 -6.93 13.62 -13.57
CA LEU A 202 -7.72 14.58 -14.35
C LEU A 202 -6.87 15.40 -15.33
N GLY A 203 -5.70 15.87 -14.89
CA GLY A 203 -4.76 16.60 -15.75
C GLY A 203 -4.36 15.78 -16.97
N PRO A 204 -3.76 14.58 -16.81
CA PRO A 204 -3.44 13.68 -17.93
C PRO A 204 -4.64 13.35 -18.82
N THR A 205 -5.85 13.19 -18.25
CA THR A 205 -7.08 12.95 -19.04
C THR A 205 -7.40 14.11 -19.98
N ILE A 206 -7.32 15.35 -19.47
CA ILE A 206 -7.53 16.56 -20.24
C ILE A 206 -6.47 16.70 -21.34
N LEU A 207 -5.20 16.54 -20.98
CA LEU A 207 -4.09 16.66 -21.93
C LEU A 207 -4.18 15.60 -23.04
N THR A 208 -4.49 14.35 -22.69
CA THR A 208 -4.69 13.26 -23.65
C THR A 208 -5.84 13.59 -24.62
N ARG A 209 -6.96 14.12 -24.11
CA ARG A 209 -8.09 14.53 -24.97
C ARG A 209 -7.71 15.62 -25.96
N LEU A 210 -6.81 16.51 -25.59
CA LEU A 210 -6.32 17.61 -26.42
C LEU A 210 -5.13 17.22 -27.30
N GLY A 211 -4.62 15.99 -27.21
CA GLY A 211 -3.43 15.54 -27.93
C GLY A 211 -2.13 16.20 -27.45
N ILE A 212 -2.11 16.70 -26.22
CA ILE A 212 -0.94 17.35 -25.61
C ILE A 212 -0.17 16.29 -24.80
N PRO A 213 1.16 16.19 -24.96
CA PRO A 213 1.99 15.29 -24.19
C PRO A 213 1.90 15.59 -22.68
N LYS A 214 1.81 14.52 -21.88
CA LYS A 214 1.84 14.63 -20.41
C LYS A 214 3.25 15.01 -19.96
N PRO A 215 3.42 16.07 -19.14
CA PRO A 215 4.70 16.39 -18.48
C PRO A 215 5.19 15.24 -17.58
N SER A 216 6.52 15.07 -17.46
CA SER A 216 7.14 14.04 -16.61
C SER A 216 6.74 14.16 -15.13
N ASP A 217 6.59 15.39 -14.64
CA ASP A 217 6.27 15.70 -13.24
C ASP A 217 4.80 15.40 -12.88
N MET A 218 3.93 15.10 -13.85
CA MET A 218 2.59 14.59 -13.60
C MET A 218 2.63 13.08 -13.37
N THR A 219 2.24 12.66 -12.16
CA THR A 219 2.26 11.24 -11.75
C THR A 219 0.97 10.48 -12.10
N GLY A 220 -0.14 11.19 -12.33
CA GLY A 220 -1.43 10.61 -12.72
C GLY A 220 -1.41 9.98 -14.11
N GLU A 221 -2.41 9.12 -14.38
CA GLU A 221 -2.61 8.46 -15.68
C GLU A 221 -4.00 8.77 -16.24
N PRO A 222 -4.20 8.77 -17.56
CA PRO A 222 -5.49 9.09 -18.17
C PRO A 222 -6.60 8.16 -17.68
N ILE A 223 -7.76 8.75 -17.38
CA ILE A 223 -8.97 8.04 -17.00
C ILE A 223 -9.56 7.35 -18.24
N ARG A 224 -10.07 6.15 -18.07
CA ARG A 224 -10.72 5.35 -19.11
C ARG A 224 -11.91 4.60 -18.54
N PRO A 225 -12.89 4.19 -19.36
CA PRO A 225 -13.97 3.32 -18.92
C PRO A 225 -13.49 1.86 -18.78
N ASP A 226 -14.13 1.13 -17.89
CA ASP A 226 -13.97 -0.31 -17.70
C ASP A 226 -15.35 -0.96 -17.56
N GLY A 227 -15.80 -1.58 -18.63
CA GLY A 227 -17.12 -2.21 -18.72
C GLY A 227 -18.28 -1.21 -18.66
N ALA A 228 -19.49 -1.70 -18.52
CA ALA A 228 -20.69 -0.87 -18.40
C ALA A 228 -20.74 -0.14 -17.04
N VAL A 229 -21.52 0.94 -16.99
CA VAL A 229 -21.79 1.65 -15.73
C VAL A 229 -22.50 0.73 -14.74
N ASP A 230 -21.90 0.54 -13.57
CA ASP A 230 -22.44 -0.26 -12.47
C ASP A 230 -22.38 0.53 -11.16
N VAL A 231 -23.43 1.29 -10.91
CA VAL A 231 -23.55 2.16 -9.74
C VAL A 231 -23.60 1.35 -8.44
N SER A 232 -24.26 0.18 -8.48
CA SER A 232 -24.39 -0.68 -7.30
C SER A 232 -23.04 -1.23 -6.86
N TYR A 233 -22.25 -1.72 -7.79
CA TYR A 233 -20.88 -2.18 -7.53
C TYR A 233 -19.99 -1.07 -6.97
N ILE A 234 -20.02 0.13 -7.57
CA ILE A 234 -19.17 1.26 -7.13
C ILE A 234 -19.51 1.69 -5.70
N GLN A 235 -20.82 1.77 -5.38
CA GLN A 235 -21.29 2.18 -4.05
C GLN A 235 -20.99 1.11 -2.99
N ASP A 236 -21.19 -0.18 -3.33
CA ASP A 236 -20.82 -1.28 -2.45
C ASP A 236 -19.31 -1.29 -2.17
N LEU A 237 -18.49 -1.21 -3.21
CA LEU A 237 -17.03 -1.14 -3.08
C LEU A 237 -16.60 0.02 -2.18
N GLN A 238 -17.17 1.22 -2.37
CA GLN A 238 -16.84 2.38 -1.53
C GLN A 238 -17.24 2.14 -0.06
N SER A 239 -18.42 1.57 0.19
CA SER A 239 -18.87 1.29 1.56
C SER A 239 -17.98 0.27 2.26
N ARG A 240 -17.58 -0.79 1.57
CA ARG A 240 -16.65 -1.81 2.07
C ARG A 240 -15.27 -1.23 2.39
N LEU A 241 -14.70 -0.45 1.49
CA LEU A 241 -13.42 0.22 1.70
C LEU A 241 -13.45 1.18 2.90
N ALA A 242 -14.58 1.88 3.11
CA ALA A 242 -14.75 2.78 4.25
C ALA A 242 -14.77 2.04 5.60
N GLU A 243 -15.15 0.76 5.63
CA GLU A 243 -15.18 -0.06 6.84
C GLU A 243 -13.81 -0.66 7.20
N VAL A 244 -12.86 -0.76 6.26
CA VAL A 244 -11.53 -1.38 6.49
C VAL A 244 -10.79 -0.72 7.65
N GLY A 245 -10.64 0.61 7.64
CA GLY A 245 -9.93 1.34 8.69
C GLY A 245 -10.55 1.15 10.09
N PRO A 246 -11.85 1.45 10.28
CA PRO A 246 -12.54 1.29 11.55
C PRO A 246 -12.51 -0.13 12.12
N ARG A 247 -12.53 -1.16 11.28
CA ARG A 247 -12.54 -2.57 11.72
C ARG A 247 -11.16 -3.10 12.13
N ARG A 248 -10.04 -2.46 11.76
CA ARG A 248 -8.68 -2.94 12.07
C ARG A 248 -8.47 -3.21 13.56
N ALA A 249 -8.67 -2.21 14.39
CA ALA A 249 -8.44 -2.33 15.84
C ALA A 249 -9.39 -3.33 16.53
N PRO A 250 -10.71 -3.30 16.30
CA PRO A 250 -11.62 -4.24 16.94
C PRO A 250 -11.49 -5.68 16.45
N VAL A 251 -11.10 -5.92 15.21
CA VAL A 251 -10.94 -7.29 14.69
C VAL A 251 -9.55 -7.83 15.00
N ILE A 252 -8.49 -7.14 14.62
CA ILE A 252 -7.11 -7.63 14.79
C ILE A 252 -6.64 -7.43 16.23
N GLY A 253 -6.75 -6.20 16.74
CA GLY A 253 -6.20 -5.84 18.05
C GLY A 253 -6.84 -6.62 19.20
N ILE A 254 -8.17 -6.69 19.23
CA ILE A 254 -8.90 -7.43 20.27
C ILE A 254 -8.63 -8.93 20.15
N SER A 255 -8.62 -9.50 18.93
CA SER A 255 -8.35 -10.94 18.74
C SER A 255 -6.96 -11.32 19.23
N VAL A 256 -5.92 -10.59 18.83
CA VAL A 256 -4.54 -10.84 19.29
C VAL A 256 -4.41 -10.67 20.79
N LEU A 257 -5.05 -9.65 21.39
CA LEU A 257 -5.06 -9.47 22.84
C LEU A 257 -5.71 -10.67 23.55
N ILE A 258 -6.86 -11.14 23.08
CA ILE A 258 -7.53 -12.34 23.64
C ILE A 258 -6.61 -13.56 23.54
N TRP A 259 -5.95 -13.78 22.40
CA TRP A 259 -5.04 -14.92 22.23
C TRP A 259 -3.85 -14.87 23.19
N VAL A 260 -3.27 -13.68 23.40
CA VAL A 260 -2.18 -13.48 24.38
C VAL A 260 -2.66 -13.74 25.80
N VAL A 261 -3.84 -13.22 26.18
CA VAL A 261 -4.43 -13.45 27.51
C VAL A 261 -4.74 -14.94 27.74
N LEU A 262 -5.33 -15.62 26.75
CA LEU A 262 -5.58 -17.06 26.84
C LEU A 262 -4.29 -17.87 26.96
N THR A 263 -3.23 -17.46 26.27
CA THR A 263 -1.89 -18.07 26.39
C THR A 263 -1.34 -17.88 27.81
N ALA A 264 -1.49 -16.69 28.38
CA ALA A 264 -1.08 -16.42 29.76
C ALA A 264 -1.89 -17.24 30.80
N ILE A 265 -3.21 -17.35 30.61
CA ILE A 265 -4.09 -18.18 31.42
C ILE A 265 -3.68 -19.65 31.35
N ALA A 266 -3.41 -20.16 30.12
CA ALA A 266 -2.96 -21.53 29.92
C ALA A 266 -1.61 -21.79 30.62
N ALA A 267 -0.69 -20.83 30.59
CA ALA A 267 0.58 -20.91 31.31
C ALA A 267 0.41 -21.01 32.83
N ILE A 268 -0.53 -20.26 33.40
CA ILE A 268 -0.82 -20.26 34.83
C ILE A 268 -1.55 -21.56 35.25
N ALA A 269 -2.61 -21.92 34.51
CA ALA A 269 -3.49 -23.04 34.86
C ALA A 269 -2.84 -24.40 34.65
N PHE A 270 -2.10 -24.58 33.54
CA PHE A 270 -1.54 -25.85 33.08
C PHE A 270 0.00 -25.84 33.06
N ARG A 271 0.62 -24.82 33.64
CA ARG A 271 2.09 -24.69 33.74
C ARG A 271 2.80 -24.89 32.40
N HIS A 272 3.89 -25.66 32.38
CA HIS A 272 4.71 -25.87 31.17
C HIS A 272 3.96 -26.47 29.98
N GLU A 273 3.07 -27.44 30.25
CA GLU A 273 2.32 -28.11 29.17
C GLU A 273 1.32 -27.14 28.50
N GLY A 274 0.56 -26.40 29.30
CA GLY A 274 -0.38 -25.42 28.80
C GLY A 274 0.32 -24.29 28.02
N LEU A 275 1.43 -23.79 28.57
CA LEU A 275 2.22 -22.76 27.88
C LEU A 275 2.77 -23.27 26.53
N ARG A 276 3.28 -24.51 26.49
CA ARG A 276 3.82 -25.12 25.28
C ARG A 276 2.77 -25.19 24.16
N VAL A 277 1.61 -25.74 24.47
CA VAL A 277 0.51 -25.88 23.50
C VAL A 277 0.00 -24.50 23.07
N ALA A 278 -0.28 -23.61 24.04
CA ALA A 278 -0.82 -22.28 23.75
C ALA A 278 0.12 -21.41 22.93
N LEU A 279 1.44 -21.40 23.21
CA LEU A 279 2.43 -20.68 22.39
C LEU A 279 2.49 -21.21 20.96
N THR A 280 2.37 -22.51 20.78
CA THR A 280 2.39 -23.12 19.44
C THR A 280 1.14 -22.72 18.64
N ILE A 281 -0.05 -22.74 19.28
CA ILE A 281 -1.30 -22.28 18.67
C ILE A 281 -1.24 -20.78 18.39
N LEU A 282 -0.76 -19.96 19.33
CA LEU A 282 -0.60 -18.52 19.13
C LEU A 282 0.29 -18.21 17.92
N ALA A 283 1.45 -18.88 17.83
CA ALA A 283 2.38 -18.68 16.72
C ALA A 283 1.78 -19.07 15.36
N ALA A 284 1.09 -20.21 15.30
CA ALA A 284 0.41 -20.66 14.09
C ALA A 284 -0.75 -19.71 13.73
N SER A 285 -1.49 -19.21 14.72
CA SER A 285 -2.56 -18.23 14.53
C SER A 285 -2.03 -16.91 13.99
N LEU A 286 -0.92 -16.40 14.52
CA LEU A 286 -0.29 -15.18 14.03
C LEU A 286 0.21 -15.34 12.58
N ALA A 287 0.75 -16.51 12.24
CA ALA A 287 1.18 -16.79 10.86
C ALA A 287 -0.01 -16.96 9.89
N LEU A 288 -1.17 -17.41 10.36
CA LEU A 288 -2.39 -17.65 9.58
C LEU A 288 -3.32 -16.42 9.55
N LEU A 289 -3.17 -15.49 10.50
CA LEU A 289 -4.03 -14.31 10.64
C LEU A 289 -4.24 -13.56 9.33
N PRO A 290 -3.19 -13.24 8.53
CA PRO A 290 -3.40 -12.52 7.27
C PRO A 290 -4.28 -13.30 6.28
N ALA A 291 -4.13 -14.63 6.19
CA ALA A 291 -4.99 -15.45 5.35
C ALA A 291 -6.45 -15.46 5.84
N ALA A 292 -6.67 -15.43 7.15
CA ALA A 292 -8.02 -15.31 7.73
C ALA A 292 -8.65 -13.95 7.41
N LEU A 293 -7.86 -12.87 7.38
CA LEU A 293 -8.31 -11.53 6.97
C LEU A 293 -8.65 -11.47 5.48
N LEU A 294 -7.88 -12.14 4.64
CA LEU A 294 -8.18 -12.25 3.21
C LEU A 294 -9.46 -13.05 2.97
N LEU A 295 -9.68 -14.11 3.75
CA LEU A 295 -10.94 -14.87 3.75
C LEU A 295 -12.11 -13.97 4.21
N GLY A 296 -11.92 -13.14 5.22
CA GLY A 296 -12.89 -12.13 5.64
C GLY A 296 -13.27 -11.20 4.49
N ALA A 297 -12.29 -10.68 3.75
CA ALA A 297 -12.52 -9.86 2.57
C ALA A 297 -13.35 -10.58 1.49
N ALA A 298 -13.17 -11.90 1.32
CA ALA A 298 -13.90 -12.71 0.34
C ALA A 298 -15.34 -13.06 0.78
N LEU A 299 -15.58 -13.22 2.08
CA LEU A 299 -16.87 -13.64 2.63
C LEU A 299 -17.80 -12.47 2.96
N GLU A 300 -17.30 -11.25 2.99
CA GLU A 300 -18.05 -10.03 3.30
C GLU A 300 -18.89 -10.10 4.58
N PRO A 301 -18.35 -10.59 5.70
CA PRO A 301 -19.12 -10.77 6.90
C PRO A 301 -19.44 -9.42 7.56
N SER A 302 -20.47 -9.42 8.42
CA SER A 302 -20.64 -8.32 9.37
C SER A 302 -19.40 -8.20 10.27
N GLU A 303 -19.20 -7.06 10.91
CA GLU A 303 -18.08 -6.85 11.84
C GLU A 303 -18.00 -7.95 12.92
N LEU A 304 -19.14 -8.38 13.48
CA LEU A 304 -19.18 -9.49 14.43
C LEU A 304 -18.76 -10.81 13.77
N GLY A 305 -19.21 -11.08 12.54
CA GLY A 305 -18.81 -12.25 11.77
C GLY A 305 -17.30 -12.27 11.53
N GLU A 306 -16.72 -11.13 11.17
CA GLU A 306 -15.27 -11.00 10.96
C GLU A 306 -14.47 -11.20 12.24
N ARG A 307 -14.95 -10.65 13.38
CA ARG A 307 -14.37 -10.92 14.72
C ARG A 307 -14.42 -12.40 15.10
N LEU A 308 -15.48 -13.13 14.73
CA LEU A 308 -15.58 -14.56 14.97
C LEU A 308 -14.65 -15.37 14.07
N ILE A 309 -14.57 -15.04 12.77
CA ILE A 309 -13.66 -15.68 11.82
C ILE A 309 -12.21 -15.52 12.30
N VAL A 310 -11.81 -14.31 12.65
CA VAL A 310 -10.45 -14.01 13.09
C VAL A 310 -10.24 -14.49 14.52
N GLY A 311 -11.06 -14.05 15.48
CA GLY A 311 -10.84 -14.27 16.90
C GLY A 311 -10.93 -15.73 17.34
N VAL A 312 -11.83 -16.50 16.72
CA VAL A 312 -12.09 -17.91 17.06
C VAL A 312 -11.71 -18.85 15.92
N GLY A 313 -12.15 -18.56 14.69
CA GLY A 313 -11.92 -19.45 13.55
C GLY A 313 -10.44 -19.62 13.23
N CYS A 314 -9.66 -18.55 13.28
CA CYS A 314 -8.22 -18.60 13.02
C CYS A 314 -7.47 -19.51 14.01
N PRO A 315 -7.57 -19.35 15.34
CA PRO A 315 -6.90 -20.28 16.28
C PRO A 315 -7.44 -21.71 16.23
N VAL A 316 -8.72 -21.91 15.94
CA VAL A 316 -9.28 -23.26 15.76
C VAL A 316 -8.66 -23.94 14.53
N LEU A 317 -8.57 -23.22 13.42
CA LEU A 317 -7.91 -23.74 12.20
C LEU A 317 -6.41 -23.97 12.43
N ALA A 318 -5.73 -23.05 13.12
CA ALA A 318 -4.32 -23.22 13.51
C ALA A 318 -4.13 -24.47 14.39
N ALA A 319 -5.00 -24.70 15.37
CA ALA A 319 -4.97 -25.89 16.21
C ALA A 319 -5.22 -27.19 15.39
N LEU A 320 -6.14 -27.17 14.44
CA LEU A 320 -6.39 -28.28 13.52
C LEU A 320 -5.16 -28.57 12.64
N VAL A 321 -4.54 -27.53 12.09
CA VAL A 321 -3.31 -27.66 11.31
C VAL A 321 -2.18 -28.27 12.15
N LEU A 322 -2.04 -27.80 13.41
CA LEU A 322 -1.02 -28.34 14.32
C LEU A 322 -1.31 -29.77 14.77
N TRP A 323 -2.57 -30.16 14.85
CA TRP A 323 -2.94 -31.56 15.12
C TRP A 323 -2.56 -32.47 13.96
N LEU A 324 -2.77 -32.03 12.71
CA LEU A 324 -2.38 -32.78 11.49
C LEU A 324 -0.88 -32.73 11.20
N ALA A 325 -0.23 -31.61 11.51
CA ALA A 325 1.16 -31.33 11.22
C ALA A 325 1.85 -30.67 12.43
N PRO A 326 2.30 -31.42 13.44
CA PRO A 326 2.80 -30.86 14.71
C PRO A 326 4.07 -29.99 14.55
N GLY A 327 4.16 -28.97 15.41
CA GLY A 327 5.35 -28.14 15.60
C GLY A 327 5.74 -27.34 14.37
N MET A 328 6.99 -27.50 13.89
CA MET A 328 7.49 -26.74 12.74
C MET A 328 6.73 -27.00 11.44
N ARG A 329 6.14 -28.20 11.26
CA ARG A 329 5.33 -28.51 10.08
C ARG A 329 4.07 -27.65 10.03
N GLY A 330 3.37 -27.52 11.15
CA GLY A 330 2.16 -26.68 11.23
C GLY A 330 2.47 -25.21 11.03
N LEU A 331 3.55 -24.69 11.62
CA LEU A 331 4.01 -23.34 11.37
C LEU A 331 4.30 -23.10 9.86
N ALA A 332 4.95 -24.06 9.21
CA ALA A 332 5.25 -23.99 7.78
C ALA A 332 3.97 -23.97 6.92
N VAL A 333 2.95 -24.78 7.28
CA VAL A 333 1.66 -24.79 6.59
C VAL A 333 0.95 -23.44 6.74
N CYS A 334 0.87 -22.89 7.97
CA CYS A 334 0.22 -21.61 8.22
C CYS A 334 0.93 -20.46 7.50
N ALA A 335 2.28 -20.39 7.58
CA ALA A 335 3.06 -19.38 6.89
C ALA A 335 2.93 -19.50 5.35
N GLY A 336 3.03 -20.74 4.83
CA GLY A 336 2.88 -21.00 3.39
C GLY A 336 1.49 -20.68 2.88
N ALA A 337 0.43 -21.00 3.63
CA ALA A 337 -0.96 -20.67 3.28
C ALA A 337 -1.16 -19.15 3.15
N THR A 338 -0.63 -18.38 4.10
CA THR A 338 -0.69 -16.90 4.06
C THR A 338 0.05 -16.35 2.85
N VAL A 339 1.31 -16.73 2.65
CA VAL A 339 2.12 -16.23 1.53
C VAL A 339 1.49 -16.59 0.19
N LEU A 340 1.00 -17.83 0.04
CA LEU A 340 0.36 -18.30 -1.19
C LEU A 340 -0.97 -17.60 -1.45
N ALA A 341 -1.84 -17.42 -0.43
CA ALA A 341 -3.13 -16.77 -0.58
C ALA A 341 -2.98 -15.34 -1.11
N TYR A 342 -2.10 -14.54 -0.50
CA TYR A 342 -1.84 -13.20 -0.98
C TYR A 342 -1.12 -13.15 -2.31
N ALA A 343 -0.17 -14.07 -2.58
CA ALA A 343 0.49 -14.13 -3.89
C ALA A 343 -0.51 -14.39 -5.02
N VAL A 344 -1.46 -15.31 -4.81
CA VAL A 344 -2.52 -15.61 -5.79
C VAL A 344 -3.42 -14.41 -6.02
N ASP A 345 -3.90 -13.75 -4.96
CA ASP A 345 -4.79 -12.60 -5.11
C ASP A 345 -4.09 -11.39 -5.75
N VAL A 346 -2.86 -11.11 -5.34
CA VAL A 346 -2.09 -10.00 -5.89
C VAL A 346 -1.79 -10.20 -7.38
N ILE A 347 -1.46 -11.41 -7.81
CA ILE A 347 -1.28 -11.75 -9.22
C ILE A 347 -2.61 -11.69 -9.98
N ALA A 348 -3.74 -12.02 -9.33
CA ALA A 348 -5.07 -11.94 -9.92
C ALA A 348 -5.67 -10.53 -9.96
N GLY A 349 -4.98 -9.49 -9.46
CA GLY A 349 -5.43 -8.09 -9.52
C GLY A 349 -5.69 -7.44 -8.17
N SER A 350 -5.33 -8.07 -7.04
CA SER A 350 -5.44 -7.54 -5.67
C SER A 350 -6.87 -7.32 -5.16
N HIS A 351 -7.88 -7.93 -5.76
CA HIS A 351 -9.30 -7.67 -5.46
C HIS A 351 -9.72 -7.94 -4.02
N LEU A 352 -9.10 -8.91 -3.35
CA LEU A 352 -9.34 -9.19 -1.93
C LEU A 352 -8.33 -8.46 -1.05
N THR A 353 -7.09 -8.30 -1.52
CA THR A 353 -6.03 -7.62 -0.79
C THR A 353 -6.43 -6.17 -0.49
N GLU A 354 -7.05 -5.45 -1.43
CA GLU A 354 -7.52 -4.08 -1.25
C GLU A 354 -8.59 -3.92 -0.17
N LEU A 355 -9.38 -4.97 0.06
CA LEU A 355 -10.46 -5.06 1.06
C LEU A 355 -10.01 -5.73 2.37
N SER A 356 -8.83 -6.31 2.41
CA SER A 356 -8.28 -6.93 3.61
C SER A 356 -7.90 -5.88 4.66
N LEU A 357 -8.15 -6.17 5.95
CA LEU A 357 -7.84 -5.26 7.05
C LEU A 357 -6.34 -4.92 7.18
N ILE A 358 -5.44 -5.70 6.58
CA ILE A 358 -4.00 -5.37 6.47
C ILE A 358 -3.58 -5.03 5.03
N GLY A 359 -4.55 -4.80 4.16
CA GLY A 359 -4.34 -4.35 2.79
C GLY A 359 -3.96 -2.87 2.71
N PRO A 360 -3.77 -2.37 1.48
CA PRO A 360 -3.27 -1.01 1.23
C PRO A 360 -4.25 0.12 1.62
N ASN A 361 -5.50 -0.21 1.97
CA ASN A 361 -6.56 0.72 2.38
C ASN A 361 -6.80 1.86 1.35
N PRO A 362 -7.39 1.57 0.19
CA PRO A 362 -7.56 2.53 -0.91
C PRO A 362 -8.34 3.80 -0.53
N ILE A 363 -9.26 3.74 0.44
CA ILE A 363 -10.05 4.90 0.87
C ILE A 363 -9.17 6.03 1.46
N GLU A 364 -8.00 5.70 1.99
CA GLU A 364 -7.02 6.67 2.44
C GLU A 364 -6.24 7.32 1.28
N GLY A 365 -6.41 6.83 0.05
CA GLY A 365 -5.81 7.40 -1.14
C GLY A 365 -4.31 7.14 -1.31
N VAL A 366 -3.68 6.35 -0.44
CA VAL A 366 -2.23 6.09 -0.50
C VAL A 366 -1.89 5.09 -1.60
N ARG A 367 -2.58 3.96 -1.63
CA ARG A 367 -2.34 2.86 -2.57
C ARG A 367 -3.64 2.13 -2.86
N PHE A 368 -3.85 1.71 -4.10
CA PHE A 368 -5.10 1.10 -4.56
C PHE A 368 -4.94 -0.37 -4.91
N TYR A 369 -3.74 -0.88 -5.12
CA TYR A 369 -3.45 -2.27 -5.45
C TYR A 369 -2.10 -2.70 -4.87
N GLY A 370 -1.82 -3.99 -4.93
CA GLY A 370 -0.58 -4.57 -4.40
C GLY A 370 -0.59 -4.70 -2.88
N ILE A 371 0.59 -4.76 -2.28
CA ILE A 371 0.73 -4.91 -0.84
C ILE A 371 1.11 -3.61 -0.13
N GLY A 372 0.57 -3.40 1.07
CA GLY A 372 0.96 -2.32 1.97
C GLY A 372 2.09 -2.74 2.92
N ASN A 373 2.54 -1.81 3.75
CA ASN A 373 3.66 -2.00 4.68
C ASN A 373 3.43 -3.15 5.68
N GLU A 374 2.17 -3.38 6.11
CA GLU A 374 1.80 -4.49 7.00
C GLU A 374 2.03 -5.85 6.34
N LEU A 375 1.63 -5.97 5.08
CA LEU A 375 1.83 -7.20 4.30
C LEU A 375 3.28 -7.37 3.89
N GLU A 376 3.99 -6.31 3.52
CA GLU A 376 5.44 -6.34 3.26
C GLU A 376 6.18 -6.95 4.45
N ALA A 377 5.98 -6.39 5.66
CA ALA A 377 6.60 -6.91 6.88
C ALA A 377 6.26 -8.39 7.13
N THR A 378 5.00 -8.75 6.89
CA THR A 378 4.49 -10.10 7.10
C THR A 378 5.12 -11.10 6.13
N VAL A 379 5.11 -10.82 4.82
CA VAL A 379 5.64 -11.77 3.83
C VAL A 379 7.17 -11.84 3.90
N ALA A 380 7.86 -10.71 4.16
CA ALA A 380 9.30 -10.68 4.33
C ALA A 380 9.77 -11.57 5.51
N ALA A 381 8.99 -11.65 6.58
CA ALA A 381 9.26 -12.55 7.71
C ALA A 381 8.80 -13.98 7.44
N LEU A 382 7.58 -14.20 6.91
CA LEU A 382 6.99 -15.54 6.76
C LEU A 382 7.66 -16.37 5.67
N VAL A 383 8.21 -15.77 4.62
CA VAL A 383 8.91 -16.50 3.55
C VAL A 383 10.11 -17.28 4.10
N PRO A 384 11.10 -16.68 4.77
CA PRO A 384 12.21 -17.43 5.34
C PRO A 384 11.79 -18.31 6.53
N ILE A 385 10.87 -17.88 7.41
CA ILE A 385 10.34 -18.68 8.53
C ILE A 385 9.67 -19.94 7.98
N GLY A 386 8.74 -19.81 7.04
CA GLY A 386 7.99 -20.92 6.47
C GLY A 386 8.89 -21.91 5.75
N THR A 387 9.84 -21.42 4.95
CA THR A 387 10.83 -22.26 4.25
C THR A 387 11.70 -23.03 5.24
N GLY A 388 12.25 -22.34 6.25
CA GLY A 388 13.10 -22.97 7.27
C GLY A 388 12.34 -24.00 8.11
N ALA A 389 11.10 -23.71 8.48
CA ALA A 389 10.22 -24.60 9.22
C ALA A 389 9.81 -25.82 8.38
N ALA A 390 9.51 -25.64 7.08
CA ALA A 390 9.21 -26.73 6.15
C ALA A 390 10.40 -27.71 6.03
N LEU A 391 11.58 -27.19 5.80
CA LEU A 391 12.80 -28.00 5.71
C LEU A 391 13.07 -28.74 7.02
N ALA A 392 12.93 -28.07 8.17
CA ALA A 392 13.12 -28.69 9.47
C ALA A 392 12.09 -29.78 9.78
N GLY A 393 10.86 -29.62 9.26
CA GLY A 393 9.75 -30.53 9.50
C GLY A 393 9.71 -31.75 8.56
N TRP A 394 9.95 -31.55 7.26
CA TRP A 394 9.80 -32.60 6.24
C TRP A 394 11.12 -33.08 5.65
N ALA A 395 12.16 -32.26 5.66
CA ALA A 395 13.46 -32.59 5.12
C ALA A 395 14.62 -32.33 6.13
N PRO A 396 14.56 -32.88 7.36
CA PRO A 396 15.54 -32.58 8.43
C PRO A 396 16.98 -32.96 8.08
N ARG A 397 17.15 -33.85 7.09
CA ARG A 397 18.47 -34.31 6.60
C ARG A 397 18.88 -33.61 5.30
N ALA A 398 18.15 -32.59 4.84
CA ALA A 398 18.54 -31.86 3.64
C ALA A 398 19.96 -31.32 3.75
N SER A 399 20.74 -31.47 2.69
CA SER A 399 22.09 -30.92 2.63
C SER A 399 22.02 -29.38 2.66
N GLY A 400 23.07 -28.71 3.09
CA GLY A 400 23.15 -27.25 3.08
C GLY A 400 22.88 -26.65 1.69
N ARG A 401 23.30 -27.36 0.61
CA ARG A 401 23.02 -26.94 -0.77
C ARG A 401 21.54 -27.07 -1.13
N ALA A 402 20.88 -28.18 -0.77
CA ALA A 402 19.46 -28.37 -1.01
C ALA A 402 18.61 -27.32 -0.24
N ALA A 403 18.99 -27.06 1.00
CA ALA A 403 18.35 -26.01 1.79
C ALA A 403 18.55 -24.61 1.16
N ALA A 404 19.76 -24.30 0.70
CA ALA A 404 20.06 -23.04 0.03
C ALA A 404 19.22 -22.86 -1.26
N VAL A 405 19.08 -23.92 -2.06
CA VAL A 405 18.23 -23.91 -3.26
C VAL A 405 16.76 -23.67 -2.89
N ALA A 406 16.24 -24.31 -1.84
CA ALA A 406 14.86 -24.09 -1.38
C ALA A 406 14.62 -22.63 -0.96
N PHE A 407 15.53 -22.03 -0.18
CA PHE A 407 15.44 -20.61 0.19
C PHE A 407 15.51 -19.68 -1.04
N ALA A 408 16.38 -20.01 -2.01
CA ALA A 408 16.48 -19.22 -3.25
C ALA A 408 15.19 -19.30 -4.07
N ILE A 409 14.62 -20.49 -4.25
CA ILE A 409 13.38 -20.67 -5.03
C ILE A 409 12.22 -19.93 -4.36
N THR A 410 12.00 -20.10 -3.05
CA THR A 410 10.89 -19.44 -2.35
C THR A 410 11.04 -17.92 -2.36
N ALA A 411 12.26 -17.40 -2.24
CA ALA A 411 12.51 -15.97 -2.34
C ALA A 411 12.25 -15.43 -3.75
N VAL A 412 12.71 -16.12 -4.80
CA VAL A 412 12.46 -15.70 -6.19
C VAL A 412 10.97 -15.69 -6.49
N LEU A 413 10.23 -16.74 -6.08
CA LEU A 413 8.77 -16.78 -6.28
C LEU A 413 8.05 -15.67 -5.51
N ALA A 414 8.45 -15.40 -4.27
CA ALA A 414 7.87 -14.33 -3.47
C ALA A 414 8.19 -12.93 -4.06
N VAL A 415 9.43 -12.68 -4.47
CA VAL A 415 9.80 -11.42 -5.14
C VAL A 415 9.01 -11.26 -6.45
N ALA A 416 8.88 -12.33 -7.24
CA ALA A 416 8.11 -12.29 -8.50
C ALA A 416 6.62 -11.96 -8.29
N ALA A 417 6.03 -12.36 -7.16
CA ALA A 417 4.64 -12.05 -6.83
C ALA A 417 4.47 -10.65 -6.23
N PHE A 418 5.34 -10.26 -5.28
CA PHE A 418 5.09 -9.10 -4.44
C PHE A 418 5.83 -7.83 -4.87
N ALA A 419 6.92 -7.92 -5.63
CA ALA A 419 7.73 -6.77 -5.97
C ALA A 419 7.33 -6.05 -7.29
N PRO A 420 6.95 -6.74 -8.39
CA PRO A 420 6.68 -6.07 -9.66
C PRO A 420 5.53 -5.07 -9.56
N GLY A 421 5.68 -3.93 -10.26
CA GLY A 421 4.66 -2.89 -10.33
C GLY A 421 3.33 -3.36 -10.93
N SER A 422 3.34 -4.45 -11.72
CA SER A 422 2.15 -5.09 -12.28
C SER A 422 1.34 -5.91 -11.27
N PHE A 423 1.95 -6.34 -10.15
CA PHE A 423 1.35 -7.21 -9.14
C PHE A 423 1.38 -6.57 -7.75
N GLY A 424 2.36 -6.96 -6.91
CA GLY A 424 2.47 -6.49 -5.54
C GLY A 424 2.89 -5.04 -5.39
N ALA A 425 3.56 -4.48 -6.40
CA ALA A 425 4.00 -3.09 -6.49
C ALA A 425 4.83 -2.62 -5.28
N ASP A 426 5.63 -3.52 -4.68
CA ASP A 426 6.34 -3.24 -3.43
C ASP A 426 7.86 -3.37 -3.57
N VAL A 427 8.53 -2.22 -3.47
CA VAL A 427 10.00 -2.13 -3.52
C VAL A 427 10.66 -2.72 -2.27
N GLY A 428 10.00 -2.58 -1.12
CA GLY A 428 10.49 -3.14 0.13
C GLY A 428 10.58 -4.66 0.09
N ALA A 429 9.61 -5.33 -0.54
CA ALA A 429 9.66 -6.77 -0.79
C ALA A 429 10.85 -7.16 -1.67
N ALA A 430 11.23 -6.33 -2.65
CA ALA A 430 12.42 -6.54 -3.49
C ALA A 430 13.75 -6.40 -2.73
N ILE A 431 13.74 -5.78 -1.57
CA ILE A 431 14.91 -5.58 -0.71
C ILE A 431 14.90 -6.59 0.43
N GLY A 432 13.83 -6.65 1.20
CA GLY A 432 13.73 -7.45 2.43
C GLY A 432 13.81 -8.95 2.17
N ILE A 433 13.03 -9.47 1.21
CA ILE A 433 12.98 -10.90 0.92
C ILE A 433 14.33 -11.44 0.44
N PRO A 434 15.05 -10.82 -0.54
CA PRO A 434 16.38 -11.27 -0.94
C PRO A 434 17.43 -11.20 0.17
N ILE A 435 17.41 -10.19 1.03
CA ILE A 435 18.32 -10.10 2.19
C ILE A 435 18.06 -11.25 3.15
N GLY A 436 16.80 -11.52 3.50
CA GLY A 436 16.42 -12.63 4.35
C GLY A 436 16.87 -13.98 3.78
N ALA A 437 16.65 -14.20 2.49
CA ALA A 437 17.08 -15.40 1.79
C ALA A 437 18.61 -15.54 1.74
N ALA A 438 19.34 -14.46 1.42
CA ALA A 438 20.80 -14.47 1.37
C ALA A 438 21.41 -14.85 2.72
N VAL A 439 20.85 -14.32 3.83
CA VAL A 439 21.27 -14.67 5.18
C VAL A 439 20.95 -16.13 5.49
N SER A 440 19.76 -16.62 5.16
CA SER A 440 19.36 -18.02 5.34
C SER A 440 20.27 -18.97 4.57
N ILE A 441 20.56 -18.66 3.30
CA ILE A 441 21.46 -19.40 2.42
C ILE A 441 22.88 -19.42 3.01
N GLY A 442 23.39 -18.27 3.42
CA GLY A 442 24.71 -18.13 4.04
C GLY A 442 24.89 -19.03 5.27
N ILE A 443 23.88 -19.09 6.13
CA ILE A 443 23.85 -19.97 7.30
C ILE A 443 23.83 -21.44 6.85
N CYS A 444 22.97 -21.81 5.90
CA CYS A 444 22.87 -23.19 5.41
C CYS A 444 24.17 -23.70 4.76
N LEU A 445 24.87 -22.83 4.04
CA LEU A 445 26.15 -23.18 3.39
C LEU A 445 27.37 -23.07 4.33
N GLY A 446 27.23 -22.39 5.49
CA GLY A 446 28.35 -22.11 6.39
C GLY A 446 29.35 -21.13 5.77
N VAL A 447 28.84 -20.10 5.15
CA VAL A 447 29.63 -19.12 4.42
C VAL A 447 30.60 -18.39 5.34
N ARG A 448 31.86 -18.25 4.89
CA ARG A 448 32.90 -17.46 5.56
C ARG A 448 32.67 -15.95 5.40
N ARG A 449 33.39 -15.12 6.17
CA ARG A 449 33.22 -13.66 6.22
C ARG A 449 33.12 -12.99 4.84
N THR A 450 33.90 -13.40 3.86
CA THR A 450 33.90 -12.84 2.49
C THR A 450 32.66 -13.17 1.67
N GLY A 451 31.92 -14.24 2.01
CA GLY A 451 30.70 -14.62 1.28
C GLY A 451 29.45 -13.82 1.68
N TRP A 452 29.52 -13.04 2.75
CA TRP A 452 28.38 -12.20 3.19
C TRP A 452 28.11 -11.01 2.26
N VAL A 453 28.98 -10.76 1.27
CA VAL A 453 28.73 -9.77 0.21
C VAL A 453 27.40 -10.03 -0.52
N TRP A 454 26.96 -11.27 -0.60
CA TRP A 454 25.67 -11.63 -1.23
C TRP A 454 24.43 -11.03 -0.53
N VAL A 455 24.55 -10.67 0.74
CA VAL A 455 23.47 -9.94 1.46
C VAL A 455 23.23 -8.57 0.85
N ILE A 456 24.25 -7.96 0.25
CA ILE A 456 24.14 -6.66 -0.45
C ILE A 456 23.83 -6.89 -1.94
N VAL A 457 24.49 -7.87 -2.57
CA VAL A 457 24.37 -8.11 -4.01
C VAL A 457 22.97 -8.62 -4.39
N ALA A 458 22.36 -9.52 -3.57
CA ALA A 458 21.06 -10.10 -3.89
C ALA A 458 19.92 -9.07 -4.02
N PRO A 459 19.71 -8.13 -3.09
CA PRO A 459 18.69 -7.10 -3.26
C PRO A 459 18.99 -6.16 -4.43
N LEU A 460 20.26 -5.77 -4.65
CA LEU A 460 20.63 -4.94 -5.79
C LEU A 460 20.31 -5.64 -7.12
N ALA A 461 20.60 -6.93 -7.21
CA ALA A 461 20.27 -7.74 -8.39
C ALA A 461 18.74 -7.86 -8.57
N ALA A 462 17.97 -8.02 -7.49
CA ALA A 462 16.52 -8.08 -7.56
C ALA A 462 15.93 -6.77 -8.07
N VAL A 463 16.35 -5.63 -7.53
CA VAL A 463 15.91 -4.30 -7.98
C VAL A 463 16.30 -4.05 -9.43
N ALA A 464 17.55 -4.37 -9.82
CA ALA A 464 18.00 -4.24 -11.20
C ALA A 464 17.19 -5.12 -12.18
N ALA A 465 16.85 -6.35 -11.78
CA ALA A 465 16.01 -7.23 -12.58
C ALA A 465 14.58 -6.67 -12.74
N LEU A 466 14.00 -6.09 -11.69
CA LEU A 466 12.68 -5.47 -11.76
C LEU A 466 12.67 -4.28 -12.73
N ILE A 467 13.68 -3.41 -12.65
CA ILE A 467 13.83 -2.27 -13.58
C ILE A 467 13.98 -2.77 -15.01
N ALA A 468 14.80 -3.80 -15.24
CA ALA A 468 15.01 -4.37 -16.58
C ALA A 468 13.72 -4.99 -17.14
N ILE A 469 12.93 -5.69 -16.32
CA ILE A 469 11.64 -6.26 -16.73
C ILE A 469 10.65 -5.14 -17.06
N ASP A 470 10.55 -4.12 -16.22
CA ASP A 470 9.64 -2.98 -16.45
C ASP A 470 9.97 -2.25 -17.75
N LEU A 471 11.25 -1.97 -18.00
CA LEU A 471 11.70 -1.37 -19.26
C LEU A 471 11.40 -2.26 -20.48
N ALA A 472 11.57 -3.58 -20.36
CA ALA A 472 11.32 -4.52 -21.44
C ALA A 472 9.82 -4.69 -21.75
N THR A 473 8.95 -4.49 -20.77
CA THR A 473 7.49 -4.61 -20.91
C THR A 473 6.80 -3.28 -21.28
N GLY A 474 7.58 -2.19 -21.45
CA GLY A 474 7.05 -0.86 -21.74
C GLY A 474 6.28 -0.26 -20.55
N GLY A 475 6.46 -0.81 -19.37
CA GLY A 475 5.84 -0.33 -18.14
C GLY A 475 6.47 0.98 -17.66
N ASN A 476 5.63 1.80 -17.04
CA ASN A 476 6.04 3.05 -16.41
C ASN A 476 5.97 2.93 -14.88
N ALA A 477 6.55 1.87 -14.32
CA ALA A 477 6.52 1.67 -12.88
C ALA A 477 7.20 2.84 -12.14
N HIS A 478 6.62 3.26 -11.04
CA HIS A 478 7.16 4.34 -10.21
C HIS A 478 8.63 4.17 -9.85
N LEU A 479 9.07 2.92 -9.62
CA LEU A 479 10.47 2.62 -9.32
C LEU A 479 11.38 2.96 -10.49
N THR A 480 11.00 2.56 -11.70
CA THR A 480 11.80 2.80 -12.92
C THR A 480 11.90 4.28 -13.22
N ARG A 481 10.78 5.01 -13.12
CA ARG A 481 10.76 6.48 -13.24
C ARG A 481 11.64 7.13 -12.19
N SER A 482 11.47 6.80 -10.90
CA SER A 482 12.27 7.38 -9.81
C SER A 482 13.79 7.18 -9.98
N VAL A 483 14.22 6.07 -10.59
CA VAL A 483 15.64 5.79 -10.84
C VAL A 483 16.13 6.52 -12.11
N LEU A 484 15.30 6.61 -13.16
CA LEU A 484 15.66 7.27 -14.40
C LEU A 484 15.63 8.79 -14.26
N ASP A 485 14.60 9.35 -13.58
CA ASP A 485 14.42 10.79 -13.39
C ASP A 485 15.41 11.36 -12.34
N ALA A 486 15.91 10.50 -11.44
CA ALA A 486 16.94 10.89 -10.45
C ALA A 486 18.29 11.29 -11.08
N GLY A 487 18.44 11.30 -12.40
CA GLY A 487 19.67 11.75 -13.06
C GLY A 487 20.90 10.89 -12.78
N GLY A 488 20.71 9.66 -12.30
CA GLY A 488 21.81 8.70 -12.07
C GLY A 488 22.11 8.42 -10.60
N LEU A 489 23.18 7.64 -10.38
CA LEU A 489 23.58 7.13 -9.05
C LEU A 489 23.89 8.21 -8.01
N GLY A 490 24.09 9.48 -8.41
CA GLY A 490 24.40 10.59 -7.51
C GLY A 490 23.28 10.91 -6.52
N ASN A 491 22.04 10.77 -6.91
CA ASN A 491 20.88 11.12 -6.09
C ASN A 491 20.33 9.94 -5.24
N LEU A 492 20.88 8.73 -5.42
CA LEU A 492 20.51 7.57 -4.59
C LEU A 492 20.83 7.79 -3.11
N GLY A 493 21.89 8.53 -2.81
CA GLY A 493 22.23 8.92 -1.45
C GLY A 493 21.15 9.78 -0.79
N ASP A 494 20.61 10.75 -1.52
CA ASP A 494 19.56 11.64 -1.03
C ASP A 494 18.23 10.91 -0.83
N ILE A 495 17.88 10.00 -1.74
CA ILE A 495 16.70 9.12 -1.61
C ILE A 495 16.83 8.26 -0.35
N PHE A 496 17.98 7.64 -0.12
CA PHE A 496 18.23 6.82 1.06
C PHE A 496 18.19 7.65 2.35
N GLN A 497 18.80 8.82 2.37
CA GLN A 497 18.77 9.73 3.52
C GLN A 497 17.33 10.17 3.85
N ARG A 498 16.54 10.52 2.85
CA ARG A 498 15.12 10.90 3.02
C ARG A 498 14.30 9.75 3.59
N ARG A 499 14.46 8.52 3.07
CA ARG A 499 13.76 7.33 3.61
C ARG A 499 14.16 7.05 5.06
N LEU A 500 15.42 7.22 5.41
CA LEU A 500 15.90 7.07 6.78
C LEU A 500 15.28 8.11 7.73
N GLN A 501 15.12 9.37 7.28
CA GLN A 501 14.44 10.41 8.03
C GLN A 501 12.96 10.08 8.23
N LEU A 502 12.24 9.62 7.20
CA LEU A 502 10.84 9.20 7.30
C LEU A 502 10.69 8.00 8.25
N SER A 503 11.59 7.03 8.18
CA SER A 503 11.63 5.92 9.13
C SER A 503 11.83 6.43 10.56
N ALA A 504 12.74 7.38 10.79
CA ALA A 504 12.95 7.98 12.12
C ALA A 504 11.68 8.68 12.66
N HIS A 505 10.94 9.41 11.81
CA HIS A 505 9.65 9.99 12.19
C HIS A 505 8.60 8.92 12.51
N SER A 506 8.60 7.79 11.80
CA SER A 506 7.77 6.64 12.12
C SER A 506 8.04 6.13 13.54
N PHE A 507 9.31 5.99 13.94
CA PHE A 507 9.69 5.60 15.31
C PHE A 507 9.18 6.60 16.36
N ALA A 508 9.31 7.89 16.12
CA ALA A 508 8.80 8.92 17.04
C ALA A 508 7.29 8.80 17.26
N ARG A 509 6.52 8.58 16.18
CA ARG A 509 5.06 8.38 16.23
C ARG A 509 4.69 7.12 17.01
N TYR A 510 5.32 5.98 16.72
CA TYR A 510 5.01 4.71 17.40
C TYR A 510 5.51 4.67 18.84
N ALA A 511 6.51 5.49 19.23
CA ALA A 511 7.00 5.59 20.61
C ALA A 511 5.93 6.10 21.59
N GLU A 512 4.87 6.74 21.13
CA GLU A 512 3.69 7.09 21.94
C GLU A 512 2.82 5.87 22.28
N SER A 513 2.98 4.75 21.55
CA SER A 513 2.21 3.53 21.73
C SER A 513 2.86 2.62 22.78
N PHE A 514 2.08 2.17 23.76
CA PHE A 514 2.50 1.15 24.72
C PHE A 514 2.93 -0.17 24.05
N ILE A 515 2.28 -0.55 22.96
CA ILE A 515 2.61 -1.77 22.20
C ILE A 515 4.03 -1.71 21.65
N PHE A 516 4.47 -0.55 21.18
CA PHE A 516 5.84 -0.36 20.70
C PHE A 516 6.88 -0.73 21.77
N TRP A 517 6.68 -0.28 23.01
CA TRP A 517 7.61 -0.57 24.11
C TRP A 517 7.60 -2.04 24.54
N ILE A 518 6.44 -2.71 24.44
CA ILE A 518 6.39 -4.18 24.62
C ILE A 518 7.26 -4.88 23.58
N VAL A 519 7.17 -4.47 22.30
CA VAL A 519 7.97 -5.08 21.23
C VAL A 519 9.46 -4.78 21.43
N ILE A 520 9.82 -3.57 21.83
CA ILE A 520 11.22 -3.23 22.15
C ILE A 520 11.73 -4.11 23.31
N ALA A 521 10.95 -4.29 24.37
CA ALA A 521 11.31 -5.18 25.48
C ALA A 521 11.48 -6.64 25.00
N LEU A 522 10.63 -7.09 24.09
CA LEU A 522 10.73 -8.41 23.48
C LEU A 522 12.03 -8.57 22.67
N ILE A 523 12.40 -7.57 21.87
CA ILE A 523 13.65 -7.54 21.10
C ILE A 523 14.86 -7.58 22.05
N VAL A 524 14.88 -6.72 23.07
CA VAL A 524 15.98 -6.67 24.06
C VAL A 524 16.11 -8.01 24.78
N THR A 525 14.98 -8.61 25.18
CA THR A 525 14.97 -9.95 25.80
C THR A 525 15.52 -11.00 24.84
N GLY A 526 15.13 -10.97 23.56
CA GLY A 526 15.66 -11.86 22.53
C GLY A 526 17.17 -11.74 22.37
N LEU A 527 17.69 -10.51 22.31
CA LEU A 527 19.13 -10.25 22.21
C LEU A 527 19.91 -10.76 23.43
N THR A 528 19.40 -10.52 24.64
CA THR A 528 20.05 -10.99 25.87
C THR A 528 20.02 -12.52 26.02
N GLN A 529 18.99 -13.18 25.49
CA GLN A 529 18.82 -14.64 25.54
C GLN A 529 19.29 -15.37 24.26
N TRP A 530 20.00 -14.70 23.36
CA TRP A 530 20.35 -15.21 22.02
C TRP A 530 20.89 -16.64 22.01
N ARG A 531 21.84 -16.96 22.89
CA ARG A 531 22.43 -18.31 22.99
C ARG A 531 21.42 -19.37 23.43
N ARG A 532 20.46 -19.00 24.30
CA ARG A 532 19.38 -19.91 24.72
C ARG A 532 18.40 -20.15 23.58
N ILE A 533 18.06 -19.09 22.84
CA ILE A 533 17.18 -19.16 21.68
C ILE A 533 17.80 -20.09 20.63
N GLU A 534 19.07 -19.93 20.29
CA GLU A 534 19.78 -20.84 19.38
C GLU A 534 19.69 -22.30 19.87
N GLY A 535 19.89 -22.53 21.18
CA GLY A 535 19.76 -23.85 21.81
C GLY A 535 18.37 -24.47 21.64
N TRP A 536 17.30 -23.68 21.66
CA TRP A 536 15.93 -24.18 21.48
C TRP A 536 15.65 -24.68 20.07
N PHE A 537 16.35 -24.17 19.06
CA PHE A 537 16.26 -24.73 17.71
C PHE A 537 16.88 -26.15 17.63
N GLY A 538 17.67 -26.57 18.65
CA GLY A 538 18.08 -27.97 18.85
C GLY A 538 18.85 -28.56 17.67
N GLY A 539 19.74 -27.77 17.04
CA GLY A 539 20.54 -28.20 15.88
C GLY A 539 19.76 -28.24 14.55
N ARG A 540 18.49 -27.84 14.52
CA ARG A 540 17.70 -27.69 13.28
C ARG A 540 18.20 -26.46 12.50
N ARG A 541 19.31 -26.65 11.79
CA ARG A 541 20.01 -25.58 11.07
C ARG A 541 19.11 -24.79 10.12
N THR A 542 18.18 -25.44 9.43
CA THR A 542 17.28 -24.81 8.47
C THR A 542 16.23 -23.92 9.15
N ALA A 543 15.64 -24.37 10.28
CA ALA A 543 14.73 -23.53 11.06
C ALA A 543 15.44 -22.30 11.66
N TRP A 544 16.66 -22.51 12.18
CA TRP A 544 17.52 -21.41 12.64
C TRP A 544 17.86 -20.43 11.52
N ALA A 545 18.21 -20.95 10.34
CA ALA A 545 18.49 -20.11 9.17
C ALA A 545 17.28 -19.29 8.75
N GLY A 546 16.07 -19.89 8.74
CA GLY A 546 14.83 -19.19 8.43
C GLY A 546 14.51 -18.10 9.45
N PHE A 547 14.70 -18.37 10.75
CA PHE A 547 14.51 -17.38 11.81
C PHE A 547 15.49 -16.19 11.69
N VAL A 548 16.78 -16.45 11.51
CA VAL A 548 17.79 -15.39 11.36
C VAL A 548 17.59 -14.62 10.06
N GLY A 549 17.18 -15.31 8.99
CA GLY A 549 16.80 -14.68 7.73
C GLY A 549 15.59 -13.75 7.88
N ALA A 550 14.58 -14.14 8.66
CA ALA A 550 13.42 -13.28 8.95
C ALA A 550 13.82 -12.03 9.75
N LEU A 551 14.72 -12.16 10.73
CA LEU A 551 15.28 -11.01 11.43
C LEU A 551 16.01 -10.07 10.48
N ALA A 552 16.82 -10.61 9.56
CA ALA A 552 17.56 -9.81 8.59
C ALA A 552 16.59 -9.10 7.62
N ALA A 553 15.55 -9.78 7.14
CA ALA A 553 14.52 -9.19 6.30
C ALA A 553 13.76 -8.07 7.03
N THR A 554 13.38 -8.30 8.30
CA THR A 554 12.72 -7.30 9.16
C THR A 554 13.59 -6.06 9.33
N LEU A 555 14.87 -6.22 9.66
CA LEU A 555 15.80 -5.09 9.81
C LEU A 555 16.01 -4.33 8.49
N ALA A 556 16.11 -5.05 7.38
CA ALA A 556 16.24 -4.45 6.06
C ALA A 556 15.00 -3.61 5.70
N GLY A 557 13.79 -4.16 5.88
CA GLY A 557 12.53 -3.45 5.68
C GLY A 557 12.41 -2.23 6.59
N THR A 558 12.78 -2.36 7.88
CA THR A 558 12.80 -1.25 8.85
C THR A 558 13.65 -0.07 8.38
N LEU A 559 14.79 -0.34 7.75
CA LEU A 559 15.73 0.70 7.28
C LEU A 559 15.36 1.25 5.89
N ALA A 560 14.72 0.45 5.05
CA ALA A 560 14.41 0.80 3.66
C ALA A 560 13.02 1.42 3.48
N ASN A 561 12.10 1.26 4.45
CA ASN A 561 10.72 1.70 4.37
C ASN A 561 10.47 2.94 5.23
N ASP A 562 9.56 3.81 4.79
CA ASP A 562 9.10 5.00 5.51
C ASP A 562 8.32 4.69 6.80
N SER A 563 7.73 3.50 6.88
CA SER A 563 7.01 2.98 8.04
C SER A 563 7.85 2.00 8.87
N GLY A 564 9.16 2.23 8.99
CA GLY A 564 10.12 1.29 9.57
C GLY A 564 9.75 0.74 10.95
N ALA A 565 9.18 1.56 11.85
CA ALA A 565 8.73 1.11 13.16
C ALA A 565 7.64 0.03 13.07
N LEU A 566 6.69 0.16 12.14
CA LEU A 566 5.63 -0.82 11.91
C LEU A 566 6.21 -2.16 11.43
N LEU A 567 7.14 -2.10 10.46
CA LEU A 567 7.80 -3.30 9.95
C LEU A 567 8.59 -4.03 11.04
N LEU A 568 9.30 -3.26 11.88
CA LEU A 568 10.01 -3.82 13.04
C LEU A 568 9.06 -4.54 14.00
N MET A 569 7.92 -3.92 14.31
CA MET A 569 6.94 -4.48 15.24
C MET A 569 6.34 -5.80 14.74
N ILE A 570 5.88 -5.85 13.49
CA ILE A 570 5.28 -7.04 12.90
C ILE A 570 6.33 -8.16 12.78
N GLY A 571 7.49 -7.86 12.22
CA GLY A 571 8.56 -8.83 12.05
C GLY A 571 9.08 -9.39 13.38
N ALA A 572 9.25 -8.55 14.41
CA ALA A 572 9.66 -8.99 15.74
C ALA A 572 8.64 -9.93 16.40
N VAL A 573 7.34 -9.65 16.25
CA VAL A 573 6.26 -10.52 16.77
C VAL A 573 6.28 -11.88 16.08
N LEU A 574 6.41 -11.94 14.76
CA LEU A 574 6.50 -13.20 14.00
C LEU A 574 7.78 -14.00 14.34
N CYS A 575 8.90 -13.31 14.50
CA CYS A 575 10.14 -13.92 14.96
C CYS A 575 10.00 -14.49 16.39
N ALA A 576 9.40 -13.74 17.32
CA ALA A 576 9.15 -14.21 18.68
C ALA A 576 8.20 -15.42 18.71
N ALA A 577 7.15 -15.40 17.91
CA ALA A 577 6.24 -16.53 17.72
C ALA A 577 7.00 -17.78 17.24
N THR A 578 7.91 -17.62 16.28
CA THR A 578 8.77 -18.71 15.79
C THR A 578 9.67 -19.28 16.89
N VAL A 579 10.25 -18.42 17.73
CA VAL A 579 11.01 -18.83 18.93
C VAL A 579 10.13 -19.62 19.90
N GLY A 580 8.87 -19.21 20.11
CA GLY A 580 7.89 -19.95 20.92
C GLY A 580 7.68 -21.38 20.44
N VAL A 581 7.54 -21.60 19.11
CA VAL A 581 7.43 -22.95 18.53
C VAL A 581 8.74 -23.74 18.68
N ALA A 582 9.89 -23.08 18.49
CA ALA A 582 11.20 -23.73 18.66
C ALA A 582 11.37 -24.21 20.10
N TRP A 583 11.06 -23.37 21.09
CA TRP A 583 11.07 -23.73 22.50
C TRP A 583 10.10 -24.88 22.81
N ALA A 584 8.84 -24.78 22.39
CA ALA A 584 7.82 -25.80 22.64
C ALA A 584 8.23 -27.18 22.11
N THR A 585 8.78 -27.22 20.90
CA THR A 585 9.27 -28.45 20.27
C THR A 585 10.60 -28.97 20.85
N HIS A 586 11.39 -28.13 21.52
CA HIS A 586 12.58 -28.53 22.27
C HIS A 586 12.21 -29.21 23.57
N GLU A 587 11.28 -28.64 24.33
CA GLU A 587 10.80 -29.19 25.60
C GLU A 587 10.09 -30.54 25.40
N GLU A 588 9.29 -30.70 24.34
CA GLU A 588 8.64 -31.97 23.99
C GLU A 588 9.64 -33.12 23.82
N ARG A 589 10.82 -32.87 23.28
CA ARG A 589 11.87 -33.88 23.14
C ARG A 589 12.54 -34.24 24.47
N ARG A 590 12.58 -33.31 25.43
CA ARG A 590 13.19 -33.52 26.75
C ARG A 590 12.28 -34.28 27.69
N SER A 591 10.98 -34.09 27.55
CA SER A 591 9.95 -34.70 28.37
C SER A 591 8.84 -35.25 27.49
N PRO A 592 9.03 -36.41 26.82
CA PRO A 592 7.99 -37.00 26.00
C PRO A 592 6.76 -37.32 26.87
N THR A 593 5.66 -36.64 26.57
CA THR A 593 4.39 -36.85 27.25
C THR A 593 3.62 -38.00 26.63
N PHE A 594 2.64 -38.55 27.41
CA PHE A 594 1.76 -39.69 27.07
C PHE A 594 0.96 -39.55 25.74
N TRP A 595 1.02 -38.37 25.10
CA TRP A 595 0.30 -38.05 23.88
C TRP A 595 1.15 -38.06 22.60
N SER A 596 2.39 -38.49 22.67
CA SER A 596 3.20 -38.66 21.46
C SER A 596 2.76 -39.95 20.75
N PRO A 597 2.19 -39.89 19.53
CA PRO A 597 1.94 -41.10 18.78
C PRO A 597 3.27 -41.81 18.55
N PRO A 598 3.30 -43.18 18.60
CA PRO A 598 4.55 -43.92 18.39
C PRO A 598 5.14 -43.57 17.01
N VAL A 599 6.39 -43.15 17.02
CA VAL A 599 7.16 -42.87 15.81
C VAL A 599 7.23 -44.19 15.01
N ARG A 600 6.48 -44.30 13.92
CA ARG A 600 6.61 -45.32 12.90
C ARG A 600 7.63 -44.91 11.84
#